data_92c138357716c0892c97f485547419b2
#
_entry.id   92c138357716c0892c97f485547419b2
#
_cell.length_a   1.000
_cell.length_b   1.000
_cell.length_c   1.000
_cell.angle_alpha   90.00
_cell.angle_beta   90.00
_cell.angle_gamma   90.00
#
_symmetry.space_group_name_H-M   'P 1'
#
loop_
_entity.id
_entity.type
_entity.pdbx_description
1 polymer ?
#
loop_
_entity_poly.entity_id
_entity_poly.type
_entity_poly.pdbx_seq_one_letter_code
_entity_poly.pdbx_strand_id
1 'polypeptide(L)'
;MIIDFRARPPYKSFLKLSLYKPWRPLPEDPAEWGAFELGREPNITADAHDMDAFVKEMDDNGIVKAVLMGRHADDFGIVDNDELYELTQKYPGRFFPFAGINPREEGAVEEVERCISKMGFKGISVDPGWLNPPLKGDDPIFTPVYDK
;
A
#
# COMPACT_ATOMS: atom_id res chain seq x y z
N MET A 1 -0.98 -22.88 0.05
CA MET A 1 -0.36 -21.65 0.62
C MET A 1 -0.48 -20.55 -0.43
N ILE A 2 -1.20 -19.48 -0.12
CA ILE A 2 -1.38 -18.33 -1.01
C ILE A 2 -0.67 -17.13 -0.39
N ILE A 3 0.06 -16.38 -1.20
CA ILE A 3 0.64 -15.08 -0.84
C ILE A 3 0.03 -14.03 -1.74
N ASP A 4 -0.67 -13.06 -1.16
CA ASP A 4 -1.15 -11.89 -1.90
C ASP A 4 0.01 -10.92 -2.11
N PHE A 5 0.37 -10.66 -3.36
CA PHE A 5 1.53 -9.83 -3.68
C PHE A 5 1.23 -8.32 -3.69
N ARG A 6 -0.01 -7.90 -3.51
CA ARG A 6 -0.38 -6.47 -3.51
C ARG A 6 -1.59 -6.17 -2.64
N ALA A 7 -1.48 -6.45 -1.34
CA ALA A 7 -2.54 -6.09 -0.41
C ALA A 7 -2.55 -4.59 -0.08
N ARG A 8 -3.75 -4.10 0.11
CA ARG A 8 -4.02 -2.73 0.58
C ARG A 8 -4.98 -2.80 1.75
N PRO A 9 -4.47 -3.01 2.97
CA PRO A 9 -5.28 -3.15 4.16
C PRO A 9 -6.01 -1.82 4.49
N PRO A 10 -7.17 -1.88 5.13
CA PRO A 10 -7.90 -0.71 5.57
C PRO A 10 -7.25 -0.09 6.83
N TYR A 11 -6.05 0.48 6.68
CA TYR A 11 -5.25 0.99 7.78
C TYR A 11 -4.69 2.37 7.49
N LYS A 12 -4.92 3.32 8.38
CA LYS A 12 -4.34 4.67 8.43
C LYS A 12 -4.17 5.33 7.04
N SER A 13 -2.92 5.51 6.59
CA SER A 13 -2.63 6.19 5.33
C SER A 13 -3.15 5.45 4.08
N PHE A 14 -3.31 4.13 4.12
CA PHE A 14 -3.98 3.42 3.03
C PHE A 14 -5.40 3.95 2.78
N LEU A 15 -6.13 4.32 3.82
CA LEU A 15 -7.49 4.87 3.72
C LEU A 15 -7.54 6.23 3.01
N LYS A 16 -6.39 6.91 2.89
CA LYS A 16 -6.26 8.18 2.18
C LYS A 16 -6.05 8.01 0.68
N LEU A 17 -5.75 6.80 0.22
CA LEU A 17 -5.54 6.53 -1.19
C LEU A 17 -6.83 6.70 -1.99
N SER A 18 -6.66 7.03 -3.27
CA SER A 18 -7.79 7.14 -4.22
C SER A 18 -8.62 5.85 -4.33
N LEU A 19 -8.03 4.70 -4.00
CA LEU A 19 -8.74 3.43 -3.92
C LEU A 19 -9.94 3.47 -2.95
N TYR A 20 -9.79 4.21 -1.84
CA TYR A 20 -10.83 4.39 -0.83
C TYR A 20 -11.61 5.70 -1.00
N LYS A 21 -11.27 6.49 -2.02
CA LYS A 21 -11.95 7.73 -2.37
C LYS A 21 -12.54 7.58 -3.76
N PRO A 22 -13.84 7.42 -3.90
CA PRO A 22 -14.45 7.28 -5.20
C PRO A 22 -14.21 8.55 -6.02
N TRP A 23 -13.84 8.38 -7.28
CA TRP A 23 -13.62 9.47 -8.23
C TRP A 23 -14.90 9.89 -8.97
N ARG A 24 -16.01 9.23 -8.68
CA ARG A 24 -17.35 9.52 -9.19
C ARG A 24 -18.38 9.41 -8.06
N PRO A 25 -19.59 9.98 -8.21
CA PRO A 25 -20.63 9.82 -7.22
C PRO A 25 -20.88 8.35 -6.89
N LEU A 26 -20.89 8.04 -5.61
CA LEU A 26 -21.21 6.70 -5.12
C LEU A 26 -22.73 6.51 -5.04
N PRO A 27 -23.22 5.26 -5.07
CA PRO A 27 -24.57 4.95 -4.62
C PRO A 27 -24.81 5.50 -3.21
N GLU A 28 -26.09 5.79 -2.91
CA GLU A 28 -26.47 6.30 -1.59
C GLU A 28 -26.21 5.26 -0.48
N ASP A 29 -26.41 3.98 -0.81
CA ASP A 29 -26.14 2.88 0.12
C ASP A 29 -24.64 2.49 0.07
N PRO A 30 -23.91 2.66 1.18
CA PRO A 30 -22.51 2.24 1.26
C PRO A 30 -22.28 0.76 0.95
N ALA A 31 -23.24 -0.11 1.22
CA ALA A 31 -23.14 -1.53 0.94
C ALA A 31 -23.04 -1.85 -0.57
N GLU A 32 -23.48 -0.93 -1.42
CA GLU A 32 -23.43 -1.08 -2.88
C GLU A 32 -22.11 -0.62 -3.51
N TRP A 33 -21.24 0.05 -2.77
CA TRP A 33 -20.03 0.67 -3.32
C TRP A 33 -19.09 -0.34 -4.00
N GLY A 34 -18.82 -1.45 -3.35
CA GLY A 34 -17.95 -2.49 -3.93
C GLY A 34 -18.56 -3.13 -5.17
N ALA A 35 -19.86 -3.43 -5.15
CA ALA A 35 -20.59 -3.95 -6.30
C ALA A 35 -20.62 -2.94 -7.45
N PHE A 36 -20.85 -1.65 -7.13
CA PHE A 36 -20.88 -0.57 -8.09
C PHE A 36 -19.54 -0.38 -8.82
N GLU A 37 -18.43 -0.39 -8.07
CA GLU A 37 -17.10 -0.16 -8.65
C GLU A 37 -16.55 -1.37 -9.42
N LEU A 38 -16.82 -2.57 -8.96
CA LEU A 38 -16.17 -3.79 -9.44
C LEU A 38 -17.15 -4.81 -10.04
N GLY A 39 -18.46 -4.53 -10.02
CA GLY A 39 -19.49 -5.46 -10.48
C GLY A 39 -19.54 -6.75 -9.66
N ARG A 40 -19.18 -6.69 -8.40
CA ARG A 40 -19.18 -7.80 -7.44
C ARG A 40 -19.89 -7.42 -6.15
N GLU A 41 -20.14 -8.39 -5.30
CA GLU A 41 -20.68 -8.14 -3.96
C GLU A 41 -19.78 -7.17 -3.17
N PRO A 42 -20.38 -6.30 -2.33
CA PRO A 42 -19.65 -5.38 -1.47
C PRO A 42 -18.60 -6.08 -0.62
N ASN A 43 -17.44 -5.46 -0.46
CA ASN A 43 -16.41 -5.96 0.44
C ASN A 43 -16.57 -5.32 1.82
N ILE A 44 -17.20 -6.04 2.73
CA ILE A 44 -17.50 -5.57 4.10
C ILE A 44 -16.22 -5.15 4.83
N THR A 45 -15.12 -5.84 4.62
CA THR A 45 -13.84 -5.54 5.27
C THR A 45 -13.30 -4.16 4.86
N ALA A 46 -13.42 -3.80 3.58
CA ALA A 46 -13.00 -2.50 3.10
C ALA A 46 -13.89 -1.37 3.65
N ASP A 47 -15.19 -1.61 3.72
CA ASP A 47 -16.16 -0.62 4.17
C ASP A 47 -16.09 -0.39 5.69
N ALA A 48 -15.90 -1.45 6.46
CA ALA A 48 -15.78 -1.39 7.92
C ALA A 48 -14.45 -0.79 8.40
N HIS A 49 -13.45 -0.68 7.52
CA HIS A 49 -12.08 -0.26 7.87
C HIS A 49 -11.50 -1.06 9.05
N ASP A 50 -11.83 -2.34 9.13
CA ASP A 50 -11.48 -3.23 10.23
C ASP A 50 -10.34 -4.17 9.83
N MET A 51 -9.19 -4.00 10.48
CA MET A 51 -8.00 -4.82 10.23
C MET A 51 -8.15 -6.28 10.69
N ASP A 52 -8.89 -6.53 11.76
CA ASP A 52 -9.08 -7.90 12.24
C ASP A 52 -10.02 -8.67 11.30
N ALA A 53 -11.04 -7.99 10.76
CA ALA A 53 -11.88 -8.51 9.68
C ALA A 53 -11.07 -8.77 8.41
N PHE A 54 -10.14 -7.86 8.04
CA PHE A 54 -9.24 -8.05 6.89
C PHE A 54 -8.34 -9.28 7.06
N VAL A 55 -7.74 -9.46 8.22
CA VAL A 55 -6.89 -10.63 8.51
C VAL A 55 -7.72 -11.91 8.51
N LYS A 56 -8.94 -11.87 9.06
CA LYS A 56 -9.86 -13.01 9.00
C LYS A 56 -10.22 -13.36 7.56
N GLU A 57 -10.51 -12.39 6.71
CA GLU A 57 -10.79 -12.61 5.29
C GLU A 57 -9.59 -13.27 4.57
N MET A 58 -8.36 -12.86 4.91
CA MET A 58 -7.16 -13.54 4.42
C MET A 58 -7.15 -15.01 4.83
N ASP A 59 -7.46 -15.32 6.12
CA ASP A 59 -7.47 -16.67 6.64
C ASP A 59 -8.55 -17.54 5.96
N ASP A 60 -9.75 -17.02 5.82
CA ASP A 60 -10.88 -17.69 5.19
C ASP A 60 -10.59 -18.04 3.71
N ASN A 61 -9.72 -17.27 3.04
CA ASN A 61 -9.30 -17.50 1.66
C ASN A 61 -7.94 -18.22 1.54
N GLY A 62 -7.35 -18.67 2.64
CA GLY A 62 -6.07 -19.38 2.64
C GLY A 62 -4.87 -18.50 2.30
N ILE A 63 -5.01 -17.16 2.41
CA ILE A 63 -3.94 -16.19 2.22
C ILE A 63 -3.13 -16.11 3.51
N VAL A 64 -2.00 -16.78 3.54
CA VAL A 64 -1.17 -16.87 4.75
C VAL A 64 -0.30 -15.63 4.96
N LYS A 65 0.04 -14.91 3.88
CA LYS A 65 0.89 -13.73 3.89
C LYS A 65 0.46 -12.74 2.80
N ALA A 66 0.76 -11.47 3.03
CA ALA A 66 0.52 -10.44 2.03
C ALA A 66 1.68 -9.43 1.96
N VAL A 67 1.96 -8.95 0.76
CA VAL A 67 2.89 -7.85 0.52
C VAL A 67 2.15 -6.54 0.66
N LEU A 68 2.63 -5.66 1.52
CA LEU A 68 2.13 -4.31 1.69
C LEU A 68 2.98 -3.37 0.84
N MET A 69 2.39 -2.87 -0.24
CA MET A 69 3.06 -1.93 -1.12
C MET A 69 2.92 -0.51 -0.57
N GLY A 70 4.03 0.04 -0.10
CA GLY A 70 4.13 1.46 0.22
C GLY A 70 3.92 2.32 -1.03
N ARG A 71 3.69 3.58 -0.82
CA ARG A 71 3.52 4.56 -1.90
C ARG A 71 4.03 5.92 -1.45
N HIS A 72 4.71 6.60 -2.34
CA HIS A 72 5.01 8.01 -2.20
C HIS A 72 4.86 8.66 -3.59
N ALA A 73 3.65 9.05 -3.93
CA ALA A 73 3.25 9.41 -5.29
C ALA A 73 2.40 10.68 -5.30
N ASP A 74 2.99 11.83 -4.99
CA ASP A 74 2.41 13.17 -5.11
C ASP A 74 0.86 13.20 -4.98
N ASP A 75 0.15 13.52 -6.07
CA ASP A 75 -1.31 13.64 -6.09
C ASP A 75 -2.06 12.31 -5.87
N PHE A 76 -1.40 11.16 -6.02
CA PHE A 76 -2.01 9.84 -5.88
C PHE A 76 -1.90 9.26 -4.48
N GLY A 77 -1.27 10.00 -3.57
CA GLY A 77 -1.24 9.73 -2.14
C GLY A 77 0.03 9.03 -1.66
N ILE A 78 0.17 9.08 -0.34
CA ILE A 78 1.32 8.55 0.38
C ILE A 78 0.81 7.47 1.33
N VAL A 79 1.51 6.34 1.35
CA VAL A 79 1.44 5.33 2.40
C VAL A 79 2.69 5.44 3.24
N ASP A 80 2.52 5.80 4.50
CA ASP A 80 3.61 6.06 5.43
C ASP A 80 4.35 4.76 5.78
N ASN A 81 5.68 4.78 5.66
CA ASN A 81 6.51 3.61 5.92
C ASN A 81 6.53 3.21 7.40
N ASP A 82 6.42 4.16 8.34
CA ASP A 82 6.33 3.84 9.76
C ASP A 82 5.01 3.12 10.09
N GLU A 83 3.91 3.50 9.45
CA GLU A 83 2.62 2.82 9.59
C GLU A 83 2.64 1.40 8.99
N LEU A 84 3.38 1.17 7.90
CA LEU A 84 3.63 -0.18 7.38
C LEU A 84 4.40 -1.02 8.39
N TYR A 85 5.42 -0.44 9.01
CA TYR A 85 6.19 -1.12 10.05
C TYR A 85 5.31 -1.48 11.25
N GLU A 86 4.48 -0.57 11.73
CA GLU A 86 3.53 -0.84 12.81
C GLU A 86 2.64 -2.06 12.51
N LEU A 87 2.13 -2.18 11.27
CA LEU A 87 1.33 -3.34 10.86
C LEU A 87 2.11 -4.65 10.98
N THR A 88 3.40 -4.67 10.62
CA THR A 88 4.22 -5.87 10.77
C THR A 88 4.43 -6.25 12.23
N GLN A 89 4.49 -5.28 13.13
CA GLN A 89 4.61 -5.52 14.57
C GLN A 89 3.28 -5.99 15.17
N LYS A 90 2.16 -5.41 14.72
CA LYS A 90 0.82 -5.79 15.20
C LYS A 90 0.39 -7.18 14.72
N TYR A 91 0.80 -7.59 13.52
CA TYR A 91 0.46 -8.89 12.93
C TYR A 91 1.74 -9.65 12.50
N PRO A 92 2.52 -10.19 13.46
CA PRO A 92 3.81 -10.80 13.18
C PRO A 92 3.74 -11.92 12.15
N GLY A 93 4.59 -11.86 11.13
CA GLY A 93 4.71 -12.87 10.10
C GLY A 93 3.60 -12.89 9.04
N ARG A 94 2.61 -11.99 9.13
CA ARG A 94 1.52 -11.90 8.15
C ARG A 94 1.85 -10.98 6.97
N PHE A 95 2.65 -9.95 7.19
CA PHE A 95 2.89 -8.91 6.20
C PHE A 95 4.37 -8.76 5.85
N PHE A 96 4.62 -8.51 4.57
CA PHE A 96 5.92 -8.16 4.01
C PHE A 96 5.86 -6.73 3.46
N PRO A 97 6.38 -5.73 4.17
CA PRO A 97 6.33 -4.35 3.72
C PRO A 97 7.38 -4.07 2.65
N PHE A 98 6.98 -3.30 1.64
CA PHE A 98 7.83 -2.63 0.66
C PHE A 98 7.71 -1.12 0.87
N ALA A 99 8.84 -0.42 1.02
CA ALA A 99 8.86 1.00 1.29
C ALA A 99 8.38 1.81 0.08
N GLY A 100 7.46 2.75 0.31
CA GLY A 100 7.09 3.73 -0.70
C GLY A 100 8.18 4.80 -0.80
N ILE A 101 8.75 5.00 -1.99
CA ILE A 101 9.85 5.93 -2.19
C ILE A 101 9.55 6.88 -3.35
N ASN A 102 9.76 8.19 -3.09
CA ASN A 102 9.83 9.21 -4.12
C ASN A 102 11.29 9.66 -4.26
N PRO A 103 11.96 9.42 -5.39
CA PRO A 103 13.39 9.73 -5.55
C PRO A 103 13.69 11.24 -5.56
N ARG A 104 12.66 12.09 -5.65
CA ARG A 104 12.81 13.56 -5.57
C ARG A 104 12.89 14.10 -4.15
N GLU A 105 12.48 13.29 -3.18
CA GLU A 105 12.53 13.71 -1.78
C GLU A 105 13.96 13.74 -1.27
N GLU A 106 14.28 14.79 -0.53
CA GLU A 106 15.52 14.85 0.23
C GLU A 106 15.57 13.68 1.24
N GLY A 107 16.65 12.93 1.26
CA GLY A 107 16.76 11.74 2.13
C GLY A 107 16.13 10.47 1.58
N ALA A 108 15.71 10.41 0.30
CA ALA A 108 15.10 9.20 -0.28
C ALA A 108 15.98 7.95 -0.16
N VAL A 109 17.29 8.11 -0.33
CA VAL A 109 18.27 7.00 -0.21
C VAL A 109 18.42 6.55 1.22
N GLU A 110 18.50 7.50 2.17
CA GLU A 110 18.54 7.25 3.60
C GLU A 110 17.26 6.55 4.08
N GLU A 111 16.11 6.92 3.53
CA GLU A 111 14.84 6.27 3.82
C GLU A 111 14.81 4.81 3.34
N VAL A 112 15.35 4.51 2.14
CA VAL A 112 15.54 3.12 1.69
C VAL A 112 16.39 2.35 2.70
N GLU A 113 17.54 2.91 3.08
CA GLU A 113 18.44 2.26 4.03
C GLU A 113 17.77 2.04 5.40
N ARG A 114 17.02 3.04 5.90
CA ARG A 114 16.26 2.93 7.13
C ARG A 114 15.24 1.79 7.08
N CYS A 115 14.43 1.75 6.03
CA CYS A 115 13.39 0.75 5.87
C CYS A 115 13.97 -0.66 5.74
N ILE A 116 14.97 -0.85 4.89
CA ILE A 116 15.55 -2.18 4.65
C ILE A 116 16.37 -2.65 5.84
N SER A 117 17.33 -1.82 6.31
CA SER A 117 18.34 -2.26 7.28
C SER A 117 17.86 -2.22 8.72
N LYS A 118 16.98 -1.26 9.08
CA LYS A 118 16.53 -1.09 10.48
C LYS A 118 15.14 -1.63 10.72
N MET A 119 14.23 -1.50 9.74
CA MET A 119 12.82 -1.91 9.89
C MET A 119 12.54 -3.30 9.27
N GLY A 120 13.49 -3.86 8.51
CA GLY A 120 13.39 -5.22 7.95
C GLY A 120 12.43 -5.35 6.78
N PHE A 121 12.16 -4.25 6.07
CA PHE A 121 11.38 -4.24 4.84
C PHE A 121 12.01 -5.15 3.79
N LYS A 122 11.22 -5.66 2.85
CA LYS A 122 11.65 -6.68 1.88
C LYS A 122 11.91 -6.11 0.49
N GLY A 123 11.71 -4.83 0.30
CA GLY A 123 11.93 -4.13 -0.95
C GLY A 123 11.39 -2.71 -0.93
N ILE A 124 11.42 -2.09 -2.09
CA ILE A 124 10.87 -0.75 -2.33
C ILE A 124 9.75 -0.79 -3.36
N SER A 125 8.87 0.19 -3.29
CA SER A 125 7.82 0.46 -4.24
C SER A 125 8.00 1.88 -4.77
N VAL A 126 8.09 2.01 -6.08
CA VAL A 126 8.17 3.31 -6.76
C VAL A 126 7.04 3.40 -7.79
N ASP A 127 6.43 4.55 -7.90
CA ASP A 127 5.31 4.81 -8.82
C ASP A 127 5.69 5.95 -9.80
N PRO A 128 6.66 5.77 -10.73
CA PRO A 128 7.24 6.85 -11.53
C PRO A 128 6.20 7.64 -12.34
N GLY A 129 5.24 6.95 -12.92
CA GLY A 129 4.18 7.55 -13.74
C GLY A 129 3.17 8.36 -12.93
N TRP A 130 3.22 8.28 -11.60
CA TRP A 130 2.31 8.97 -10.68
C TRP A 130 2.99 10.08 -9.88
N LEU A 131 4.22 10.39 -10.24
CA LEU A 131 4.91 11.58 -9.77
C LEU A 131 4.52 12.80 -10.60
N ASN A 132 4.64 14.00 -10.07
CA ASN A 132 4.31 15.24 -10.75
C ASN A 132 5.56 16.15 -10.88
N PRO A 133 6.09 16.35 -12.13
CA PRO A 133 5.71 15.69 -13.39
C PRO A 133 6.06 14.19 -13.39
N PRO A 134 5.38 13.38 -14.24
CA PRO A 134 5.68 11.94 -14.34
C PRO A 134 7.12 11.69 -14.74
N LEU A 135 7.67 10.58 -14.24
CA LEU A 135 8.99 10.07 -14.61
C LEU A 135 8.85 8.74 -15.37
N LYS A 136 9.92 8.34 -16.05
CA LYS A 136 10.07 6.97 -16.53
C LYS A 136 10.74 6.12 -15.46
N GLY A 137 10.50 4.80 -15.48
CA GLY A 137 11.11 3.90 -14.49
C GLY A 137 12.64 3.77 -14.64
N ASP A 138 13.19 4.14 -15.80
CA ASP A 138 14.61 4.17 -16.12
C ASP A 138 15.23 5.56 -15.99
N ASP A 139 14.52 6.53 -15.42
CA ASP A 139 15.06 7.88 -15.21
C ASP A 139 16.26 7.81 -14.26
N PRO A 140 17.40 8.47 -14.60
CA PRO A 140 18.61 8.46 -13.80
C PRO A 140 18.44 8.90 -12.33
N ILE A 141 17.40 9.65 -12.02
CA ILE A 141 17.09 10.06 -10.63
C ILE A 141 16.85 8.86 -9.71
N PHE A 142 16.42 7.72 -10.27
CA PHE A 142 16.21 6.50 -9.49
C PHE A 142 17.49 5.72 -9.20
N THR A 143 18.58 5.98 -9.94
CA THR A 143 19.83 5.22 -9.79
C THR A 143 20.31 5.13 -8.34
N PRO A 144 20.40 6.24 -7.56
CA PRO A 144 20.83 6.14 -6.17
C PRO A 144 19.92 5.31 -5.26
N VAL A 145 18.64 5.25 -5.61
CA VAL A 145 17.64 4.48 -4.87
C VAL A 145 17.73 2.99 -5.23
N TYR A 146 17.98 2.66 -6.49
CA TYR A 146 18.12 1.27 -6.96
C TYR A 146 19.46 0.63 -6.57
N ASP A 147 20.50 1.42 -6.36
CA ASP A 147 21.83 0.93 -5.99
C ASP A 147 21.97 0.57 -4.49
N LYS A 148 20.90 0.80 -3.69
CA LYS A 148 20.82 0.46 -2.26
C LYS A 148 20.14 -0.87 -2.03
#